data_0832b17a74c6bc1b71bc946246f2a3e0
#
_entry.id   0832b17a74c6bc1b71bc946246f2a3e0
#
_cell.length_a   1.000
_cell.length_b   1.000
_cell.length_c   1.000
_cell.angle_alpha   90.00
_cell.angle_beta   90.00
_cell.angle_gamma   90.00
#
_symmetry.space_group_name_H-M   'P 1'
#
loop_
_entity.id
_entity.type
_entity.pdbx_description
1 polymer ?
#
loop_
_entity_poly.entity_id
_entity_poly.type
_entity_poly.pdbx_seq_one_letter_code
_entity_poly.pdbx_strand_id
1 'polypeptide(L)'
;MPIFARILDEKYIKTFFMINPIVKTIELPDGRTITLETGKLAKQADGSVMLRMGNTMLLATVCAAKDAVPGTDFMPLQVEYKEKYSAFGRFPGGFTKREGKASDYEILTCRLVDRALRPLFPDNFHAEVYVNIVLFSADGIDMPDALAGLAASAALAVSDIPFGGPISEVRVARIDGQFVINPTFEQLEKADMDLMVAATYDNIMMVEGEMQEVSEQDLLAAMKAAHEAIKVHCKAQMELMEEVGSTVKREYCHEENDEDLRKAVREACYDKAYAIAASGNRNKHERQDAFDAIRDEFKTQYTEEELEEKGALIDRYYHDVEKEAMRRCILDEGKRLDGRKTTEIRPIWCEVGYRSEEHTSELQ
;
A
#
# COMPACT_ATOMS: atom_id res chain seq x y z
N MET A 1 -57.73 4.68 9.34
CA MET A 1 -56.59 3.75 9.18
C MET A 1 -56.87 2.65 8.18
N PRO A 2 -56.86 2.89 6.92
CA PRO A 2 -56.48 1.83 5.97
C PRO A 2 -55.82 2.33 4.68
N ILE A 3 -55.04 3.42 4.71
CA ILE A 3 -54.36 3.89 3.47
C ILE A 3 -52.91 3.35 3.36
N PHE A 4 -52.29 3.01 4.46
CA PHE A 4 -50.92 2.47 4.46
C PHE A 4 -50.80 0.96 4.17
N ALA A 5 -51.89 0.20 4.28
CA ALA A 5 -51.87 -1.24 4.07
C ALA A 5 -52.05 -1.68 2.60
N ARG A 6 -52.28 -0.76 1.67
CA ARG A 6 -52.59 -1.08 0.25
C ARG A 6 -51.43 -0.79 -0.73
N ILE A 7 -50.28 -0.32 -0.23
CA ILE A 7 -49.11 0.05 -1.08
C ILE A 7 -47.98 -0.98 -1.04
N LEU A 8 -48.11 -2.03 -0.23
CA LEU A 8 -47.09 -3.06 -0.18
C LEU A 8 -47.61 -4.35 -0.82
N ASP A 9 -47.74 -4.34 -2.14
CA ASP A 9 -47.82 -5.56 -2.92
C ASP A 9 -46.59 -6.41 -2.62
N GLU A 10 -46.79 -7.68 -2.18
CA GLU A 10 -45.66 -8.57 -1.80
C GLU A 10 -44.59 -8.67 -2.89
N LYS A 11 -44.96 -8.45 -4.14
CA LYS A 11 -44.08 -8.40 -5.28
C LYS A 11 -43.19 -7.15 -5.28
N TYR A 12 -43.68 -6.01 -4.81
CA TYR A 12 -42.94 -4.76 -4.66
C TYR A 12 -41.99 -4.80 -3.44
N ILE A 13 -42.45 -5.40 -2.34
CA ILE A 13 -41.60 -5.63 -1.14
C ILE A 13 -40.45 -6.55 -1.47
N LYS A 14 -40.66 -7.66 -2.20
CA LYS A 14 -39.59 -8.57 -2.62
C LYS A 14 -38.61 -7.89 -3.57
N THR A 15 -39.08 -7.02 -4.49
CA THR A 15 -38.17 -6.35 -5.45
C THR A 15 -37.40 -5.17 -4.81
N PHE A 16 -37.96 -4.50 -3.80
CA PHE A 16 -37.33 -3.34 -3.17
C PHE A 16 -36.37 -3.72 -2.02
N PHE A 17 -36.46 -4.92 -1.47
CA PHE A 17 -35.65 -5.39 -0.33
C PHE A 17 -34.77 -6.61 -0.63
N MET A 18 -34.76 -7.14 -1.85
CA MET A 18 -33.82 -8.19 -2.20
C MET A 18 -32.44 -7.59 -2.46
N ILE A 19 -31.63 -7.52 -1.41
CA ILE A 19 -30.21 -7.33 -1.52
C ILE A 19 -29.64 -8.67 -1.99
N ASN A 20 -29.16 -8.72 -3.22
CA ASN A 20 -28.46 -9.89 -3.76
C ASN A 20 -26.93 -9.59 -3.68
N PRO A 21 -26.27 -9.92 -2.58
CA PRO A 21 -24.84 -9.75 -2.49
C PRO A 21 -24.14 -10.75 -3.42
N ILE A 22 -23.04 -10.32 -4.01
CA ILE A 22 -22.12 -11.22 -4.69
C ILE A 22 -21.13 -11.74 -3.65
N VAL A 23 -20.97 -13.05 -3.58
CA VAL A 23 -20.13 -13.71 -2.57
C VAL A 23 -19.14 -14.62 -3.25
N LYS A 24 -17.85 -14.43 -2.96
CA LYS A 24 -16.77 -15.31 -3.38
C LYS A 24 -16.17 -16.02 -2.17
N THR A 25 -15.98 -17.34 -2.29
CA THR A 25 -15.39 -18.17 -1.22
C THR A 25 -14.03 -18.68 -1.66
N ILE A 26 -13.06 -18.55 -0.77
CA ILE A 26 -11.69 -19.06 -0.90
C ILE A 26 -11.54 -20.19 0.11
N GLU A 27 -11.21 -21.38 -0.35
CA GLU A 27 -10.91 -22.53 0.50
C GLU A 27 -9.41 -22.54 0.82
N LEU A 28 -9.06 -22.62 2.10
CA LEU A 28 -7.67 -22.74 2.55
C LEU A 28 -7.28 -24.22 2.67
N PRO A 29 -5.99 -24.57 2.54
CA PRO A 29 -5.50 -25.95 2.60
C PRO A 29 -5.84 -26.69 3.90
N ASP A 30 -6.04 -25.95 4.99
CA ASP A 30 -6.40 -26.47 6.32
C ASP A 30 -7.90 -26.65 6.53
N GLY A 31 -8.71 -26.38 5.49
CA GLY A 31 -10.17 -26.51 5.53
C GLY A 31 -10.91 -25.27 6.04
N ARG A 32 -10.20 -24.21 6.49
CA ARG A 32 -10.84 -22.92 6.77
C ARG A 32 -11.25 -22.25 5.45
N THR A 33 -12.21 -21.35 5.55
CA THR A 33 -12.71 -20.60 4.39
C THR A 33 -12.67 -19.10 4.64
N ILE A 34 -12.32 -18.34 3.60
CA ILE A 34 -12.47 -16.89 3.57
C ILE A 34 -13.60 -16.56 2.59
N THR A 35 -14.54 -15.72 2.99
CA THR A 35 -15.59 -15.22 2.11
C THR A 35 -15.44 -13.73 1.89
N LEU A 36 -15.58 -13.30 0.63
CA LEU A 36 -15.63 -11.90 0.20
C LEU A 36 -17.06 -11.60 -0.27
N GLU A 37 -17.78 -10.74 0.44
CA GLU A 37 -19.15 -10.32 0.12
C GLU A 37 -19.17 -8.85 -0.28
N THR A 38 -19.79 -8.53 -1.41
CA THR A 38 -19.99 -7.13 -1.86
C THR A 38 -21.43 -6.84 -2.24
N GLY A 39 -21.79 -5.56 -2.34
CA GLY A 39 -23.13 -5.10 -2.77
C GLY A 39 -24.16 -5.02 -1.66
N LYS A 40 -23.83 -5.35 -0.40
CA LYS A 40 -24.77 -5.34 0.73
C LYS A 40 -24.58 -4.12 1.64
N LEU A 41 -23.37 -3.81 2.03
CA LEU A 41 -23.01 -2.75 2.98
C LEU A 41 -22.29 -1.60 2.27
N ALA A 42 -22.29 -0.42 2.91
CA ALA A 42 -21.54 0.76 2.49
C ALA A 42 -21.72 1.14 1.01
N LYS A 43 -22.97 1.14 0.50
CA LYS A 43 -23.31 1.36 -0.92
C LYS A 43 -22.98 2.76 -1.45
N GLN A 44 -22.55 3.69 -0.60
CA GLN A 44 -22.14 5.05 -0.99
C GLN A 44 -20.63 5.16 -1.22
N ALA A 45 -19.86 4.14 -0.83
CA ALA A 45 -18.44 4.05 -1.14
C ALA A 45 -18.25 3.62 -2.61
N ASP A 46 -17.13 3.98 -3.22
CA ASP A 46 -16.79 3.54 -4.59
C ASP A 46 -16.61 2.02 -4.66
N GLY A 47 -16.09 1.41 -3.59
CA GLY A 47 -16.04 -0.03 -3.41
C GLY A 47 -16.21 -0.43 -1.94
N SER A 48 -16.84 -1.57 -1.70
CA SER A 48 -16.99 -2.12 -0.35
C SER A 48 -17.01 -3.63 -0.37
N VAL A 49 -16.29 -4.25 0.55
CA VAL A 49 -16.25 -5.70 0.74
C VAL A 49 -16.31 -6.04 2.22
N MET A 50 -17.18 -6.98 2.57
CA MET A 50 -17.17 -7.67 3.85
C MET A 50 -16.36 -8.95 3.69
N LEU A 51 -15.21 -9.02 4.34
CA LEU A 51 -14.40 -10.23 4.44
C LEU A 51 -14.76 -10.97 5.73
N ARG A 52 -14.88 -12.28 5.63
CA ARG A 52 -15.12 -13.15 6.80
C ARG A 52 -14.25 -14.39 6.75
N MET A 53 -13.60 -14.70 7.87
CA MET A 53 -12.94 -15.96 8.15
C MET A 53 -13.34 -16.42 9.55
N GLY A 54 -14.02 -17.56 9.64
CA GLY A 54 -14.61 -17.98 10.92
C GLY A 54 -15.61 -16.96 11.49
N ASN A 55 -15.33 -16.46 12.69
CA ASN A 55 -16.07 -15.38 13.34
C ASN A 55 -15.40 -14.01 13.19
N THR A 56 -14.23 -13.96 12.59
CA THR A 56 -13.54 -12.69 12.28
C THR A 56 -14.13 -12.07 11.03
N MET A 57 -14.60 -10.83 11.13
CA MET A 57 -15.24 -10.07 10.04
C MET A 57 -14.65 -8.68 9.91
N LEU A 58 -14.19 -8.33 8.71
CA LEU A 58 -13.64 -7.04 8.34
C LEU A 58 -14.51 -6.39 7.26
N LEU A 59 -14.96 -5.16 7.48
CA LEU A 59 -15.54 -4.33 6.43
C LEU A 59 -14.46 -3.39 5.90
N ALA A 60 -14.09 -3.57 4.63
CA ALA A 60 -13.25 -2.64 3.90
C ALA A 60 -14.09 -1.78 2.96
N THR A 61 -13.84 -0.49 2.95
CA THR A 61 -14.45 0.50 2.06
C THR A 61 -13.39 1.37 1.43
N VAL A 62 -13.59 1.73 0.18
CA VAL A 62 -12.68 2.63 -0.54
C VAL A 62 -13.48 3.75 -1.19
N CYS A 63 -12.92 4.96 -1.13
CA CYS A 63 -13.44 6.14 -1.79
C CYS A 63 -12.27 6.91 -2.41
N ALA A 64 -12.47 7.47 -3.60
CA ALA A 64 -11.51 8.36 -4.21
C ALA A 64 -12.16 9.67 -4.63
N ALA A 65 -11.41 10.77 -4.51
CA ALA A 65 -11.82 12.03 -5.11
C ALA A 65 -11.97 11.86 -6.63
N LYS A 66 -12.85 12.67 -7.26
CA LYS A 66 -13.05 12.60 -8.71
C LYS A 66 -11.85 13.13 -9.48
N ASP A 67 -11.27 14.21 -8.96
CA ASP A 67 -10.15 14.91 -9.57
C ASP A 67 -9.06 15.16 -8.53
N ALA A 68 -7.83 15.37 -8.99
CA ALA A 68 -6.72 15.79 -8.14
C ALA A 68 -6.89 17.26 -7.73
N VAL A 69 -6.35 17.62 -6.58
CA VAL A 69 -6.22 19.02 -6.19
C VAL A 69 -5.17 19.67 -7.09
N PRO A 70 -5.47 20.85 -7.70
CA PRO A 70 -4.51 21.52 -8.58
C PRO A 70 -3.13 21.71 -7.92
N GLY A 71 -2.07 21.36 -8.64
CA GLY A 71 -0.69 21.45 -8.15
C GLY A 71 -0.21 20.27 -7.29
N THR A 72 -1.01 19.23 -7.14
CA THR A 72 -0.58 17.98 -6.48
C THR A 72 0.14 17.08 -7.47
N ASP A 73 1.37 16.69 -7.14
CA ASP A 73 2.27 15.85 -7.94
C ASP A 73 2.44 14.43 -7.37
N PHE A 74 1.62 14.06 -6.40
CA PHE A 74 1.61 12.73 -5.77
C PHE A 74 0.17 12.30 -5.46
N MET A 75 -0.03 11.01 -5.21
CA MET A 75 -1.32 10.47 -4.77
C MET A 75 -1.41 10.49 -3.24
N PRO A 76 -2.33 11.30 -2.67
CA PRO A 76 -2.63 11.23 -1.25
C PRO A 76 -3.41 9.93 -0.94
N LEU A 77 -2.74 8.91 -0.42
CA LEU A 77 -3.36 7.67 0.06
C LEU A 77 -3.45 7.71 1.57
N GLN A 78 -4.65 7.52 2.10
CA GLN A 78 -4.90 7.34 3.52
C GLN A 78 -5.52 5.97 3.76
N VAL A 79 -4.84 5.15 4.57
CA VAL A 79 -5.33 3.85 5.01
C VAL A 79 -5.63 3.91 6.50
N GLU A 80 -6.84 3.52 6.87
CA GLU A 80 -7.24 3.35 8.26
C GLU A 80 -7.62 1.89 8.53
N TYR A 81 -7.07 1.33 9.58
CA TYR A 81 -7.47 0.05 10.16
C TYR A 81 -7.91 0.30 11.60
N LYS A 82 -9.07 -0.21 11.97
CA LYS A 82 -9.64 0.02 13.28
C LYS A 82 -10.32 -1.20 13.87
N GLU A 83 -9.94 -1.54 15.09
CA GLU A 83 -10.56 -2.56 15.91
C GLU A 83 -11.47 -1.90 16.95
N LYS A 84 -12.78 -2.01 16.73
CA LYS A 84 -13.74 -1.45 17.69
C LYS A 84 -13.94 -2.42 18.87
N TYR A 85 -14.12 -1.87 20.07
CA TYR A 85 -14.47 -2.67 21.25
C TYR A 85 -15.70 -3.53 21.02
N SER A 86 -16.67 -3.05 20.23
CA SER A 86 -17.88 -3.78 19.87
C SER A 86 -17.62 -5.08 19.09
N ALA A 87 -16.49 -5.17 18.36
CA ALA A 87 -16.11 -6.38 17.64
C ALA A 87 -15.87 -7.57 18.58
N PHE A 88 -15.43 -7.29 19.80
CA PHE A 88 -15.21 -8.27 20.87
C PHE A 88 -16.36 -8.34 21.88
N GLY A 89 -17.55 -7.80 21.55
CA GLY A 89 -18.69 -7.75 22.45
C GLY A 89 -18.46 -6.86 23.69
N ARG A 90 -17.56 -5.89 23.60
CA ARG A 90 -17.19 -4.98 24.70
C ARG A 90 -17.57 -3.56 24.37
N PHE A 91 -17.53 -2.67 25.36
CA PHE A 91 -17.64 -1.23 25.18
C PHE A 91 -16.42 -0.54 25.79
N PRO A 92 -16.05 0.66 25.28
CA PRO A 92 -14.88 1.38 25.75
C PRO A 92 -14.93 1.63 27.26
N GLY A 93 -13.81 1.34 27.92
CA GLY A 93 -13.61 1.67 29.33
C GLY A 93 -13.25 3.16 29.53
N GLY A 94 -12.77 3.49 30.72
CA GLY A 94 -12.32 4.83 31.06
C GLY A 94 -13.46 5.86 31.27
N PHE A 95 -13.08 7.10 31.53
CA PHE A 95 -14.01 8.17 31.88
C PHE A 95 -14.93 8.58 30.72
N THR A 96 -14.35 8.71 29.51
CA THR A 96 -15.09 9.24 28.35
C THR A 96 -16.05 8.21 27.71
N LYS A 97 -15.90 6.93 27.99
CA LYS A 97 -16.66 5.83 27.36
C LYS A 97 -16.65 5.89 25.81
N ARG A 98 -15.55 6.32 25.23
CA ARG A 98 -15.36 6.47 23.78
C ARG A 98 -14.17 5.66 23.30
N GLU A 99 -14.18 5.31 22.02
CA GLU A 99 -13.00 4.80 21.31
C GLU A 99 -11.86 5.84 21.43
N GLY A 100 -10.67 5.37 21.80
CA GLY A 100 -9.49 6.21 21.94
C GLY A 100 -8.80 6.52 20.61
N LYS A 101 -7.55 6.99 20.71
CA LYS A 101 -6.63 7.04 19.59
C LYS A 101 -6.34 5.61 19.10
N ALA A 102 -5.95 5.48 17.85
CA ALA A 102 -5.48 4.19 17.33
C ALA A 102 -4.32 3.65 18.16
N SER A 103 -4.33 2.37 18.45
CA SER A 103 -3.23 1.66 19.09
C SER A 103 -2.03 1.53 18.14
N ASP A 104 -0.86 1.26 18.69
CA ASP A 104 0.34 1.01 17.87
C ASP A 104 0.14 -0.17 16.90
N TYR A 105 -0.58 -1.19 17.33
CA TYR A 105 -0.95 -2.33 16.48
C TYR A 105 -1.83 -1.92 15.29
N GLU A 106 -2.86 -1.11 15.52
CA GLU A 106 -3.71 -0.57 14.45
C GLU A 106 -2.90 0.30 13.48
N ILE A 107 -2.00 1.15 14.00
CA ILE A 107 -1.12 1.99 13.18
C ILE A 107 -0.17 1.15 12.33
N LEU A 108 0.45 0.12 12.91
CA LEU A 108 1.35 -0.77 12.17
C LEU A 108 0.60 -1.54 11.07
N THR A 109 -0.59 -2.05 11.35
CA THR A 109 -1.44 -2.69 10.34
C THR A 109 -1.80 -1.73 9.20
N CYS A 110 -2.18 -0.47 9.51
CA CYS A 110 -2.38 0.56 8.47
C CYS A 110 -1.16 0.72 7.56
N ARG A 111 0.03 0.77 8.15
CA ARG A 111 1.29 0.96 7.41
C ARG A 111 1.66 -0.23 6.54
N LEU A 112 1.38 -1.45 6.99
CA LEU A 112 1.59 -2.66 6.19
C LEU A 112 0.70 -2.62 4.94
N VAL A 113 -0.59 -2.37 5.13
CA VAL A 113 -1.57 -2.27 4.04
C VAL A 113 -1.23 -1.13 3.08
N ASP A 114 -0.92 0.08 3.58
CA ASP A 114 -0.50 1.22 2.74
C ASP A 114 0.71 0.85 1.88
N ARG A 115 1.76 0.28 2.49
CA ARG A 115 2.99 -0.10 1.81
C ARG A 115 2.77 -1.14 0.72
N ALA A 116 1.80 -2.02 0.90
CA ALA A 116 1.44 -3.04 -0.07
C ALA A 116 0.60 -2.48 -1.22
N LEU A 117 -0.32 -1.55 -0.96
CA LEU A 117 -1.25 -0.99 -1.95
C LEU A 117 -0.64 0.15 -2.77
N ARG A 118 0.09 1.05 -2.13
CA ARG A 118 0.59 2.31 -2.73
C ARG A 118 1.33 2.13 -4.05
N PRO A 119 2.26 1.16 -4.21
CA PRO A 119 3.01 0.99 -5.46
C PRO A 119 2.18 0.53 -6.65
N LEU A 120 0.92 0.14 -6.44
CA LEU A 120 0.04 -0.39 -7.48
C LEU A 120 -0.93 0.65 -8.04
N PHE A 121 -0.95 1.85 -7.49
CA PHE A 121 -1.63 2.97 -8.14
C PHE A 121 -0.75 3.52 -9.27
N PRO A 122 -1.36 3.97 -10.39
CA PRO A 122 -0.60 4.61 -11.46
C PRO A 122 0.12 5.87 -10.96
N ASP A 123 1.36 6.07 -11.40
CA ASP A 123 2.20 7.21 -10.98
C ASP A 123 1.56 8.57 -11.31
N ASN A 124 0.74 8.62 -12.38
CA ASN A 124 0.02 9.81 -12.83
C ASN A 124 -1.40 9.96 -12.24
N PHE A 125 -1.77 9.14 -11.26
CA PHE A 125 -3.04 9.26 -10.55
C PHE A 125 -2.84 10.02 -9.24
N HIS A 126 -3.30 11.27 -9.18
CA HIS A 126 -3.04 12.17 -8.05
C HIS A 126 -4.29 12.50 -7.22
N ALA A 127 -5.43 11.86 -7.49
CA ALA A 127 -6.62 12.04 -6.66
C ALA A 127 -6.44 11.40 -5.29
N GLU A 128 -7.00 12.03 -4.27
CA GLU A 128 -7.00 11.50 -2.90
C GLU A 128 -7.78 10.18 -2.82
N VAL A 129 -7.19 9.18 -2.17
CA VAL A 129 -7.79 7.85 -1.97
C VAL A 129 -7.87 7.53 -0.48
N TYR A 130 -9.05 7.16 -0.05
CA TYR A 130 -9.34 6.70 1.30
C TYR A 130 -9.65 5.21 1.32
N VAL A 131 -8.91 4.44 2.11
CA VAL A 131 -9.14 3.02 2.38
C VAL A 131 -9.42 2.86 3.86
N ASN A 132 -10.63 2.44 4.22
CA ASN A 132 -11.02 2.27 5.60
C ASN A 132 -11.40 0.81 5.87
N ILE A 133 -10.73 0.19 6.82
CA ILE A 133 -10.90 -1.21 7.21
C ILE A 133 -11.31 -1.26 8.67
N VAL A 134 -12.48 -1.81 8.95
CA VAL A 134 -13.03 -1.87 10.29
C VAL A 134 -13.29 -3.32 10.69
N LEU A 135 -12.74 -3.73 11.82
CA LEU A 135 -13.07 -5.01 12.43
C LEU A 135 -14.49 -4.96 13.03
N PHE A 136 -15.38 -5.78 12.50
CA PHE A 136 -16.79 -5.85 12.90
C PHE A 136 -17.07 -6.94 13.91
N SER A 137 -16.32 -8.04 13.83
CA SER A 137 -16.43 -9.19 14.76
C SER A 137 -15.10 -9.91 14.85
N ALA A 138 -14.76 -10.39 16.03
CA ALA A 138 -13.62 -11.27 16.28
C ALA A 138 -13.88 -12.12 17.50
N ASP A 139 -13.35 -13.33 17.49
CA ASP A 139 -13.42 -14.29 18.62
C ASP A 139 -12.07 -14.51 19.32
N GLY A 140 -11.01 -13.84 18.81
CA GLY A 140 -9.67 -13.99 19.36
C GLY A 140 -8.95 -15.26 18.90
N ILE A 141 -9.45 -15.93 17.85
CA ILE A 141 -8.79 -17.11 17.26
C ILE A 141 -8.00 -16.71 16.02
N ASP A 142 -8.68 -16.20 14.99
CA ASP A 142 -8.05 -15.78 13.75
C ASP A 142 -7.55 -14.33 13.86
N MET A 143 -6.36 -14.06 13.31
CA MET A 143 -5.71 -12.75 13.37
C MET A 143 -6.29 -11.83 12.29
N PRO A 144 -6.93 -10.72 12.66
CA PRO A 144 -7.61 -9.85 11.69
C PRO A 144 -6.64 -9.03 10.83
N ASP A 145 -5.45 -8.70 11.32
CA ASP A 145 -4.42 -7.94 10.60
C ASP A 145 -3.94 -8.67 9.33
N ALA A 146 -3.77 -9.99 9.42
CA ALA A 146 -3.39 -10.84 8.28
C ALA A 146 -4.43 -10.86 7.15
N LEU A 147 -5.65 -10.37 7.40
CA LEU A 147 -6.75 -10.31 6.45
C LEU A 147 -7.02 -8.89 5.93
N ALA A 148 -6.40 -7.88 6.55
CA ALA A 148 -6.67 -6.48 6.27
C ALA A 148 -6.28 -6.09 4.84
N GLY A 149 -5.10 -6.53 4.36
CA GLY A 149 -4.64 -6.28 3.00
C GLY A 149 -5.53 -6.92 1.93
N LEU A 150 -5.99 -8.15 2.17
CA LEU A 150 -6.94 -8.82 1.28
C LEU A 150 -8.28 -8.08 1.22
N ALA A 151 -8.81 -7.66 2.36
CA ALA A 151 -10.08 -6.94 2.42
C ALA A 151 -10.01 -5.58 1.68
N ALA A 152 -8.93 -4.82 1.90
CA ALA A 152 -8.67 -3.54 1.24
C ALA A 152 -8.51 -3.69 -0.27
N SER A 153 -7.72 -4.65 -0.71
CA SER A 153 -7.52 -4.94 -2.12
C SER A 153 -8.80 -5.39 -2.80
N ALA A 154 -9.60 -6.25 -2.16
CA ALA A 154 -10.89 -6.67 -2.70
C ALA A 154 -11.86 -5.49 -2.86
N ALA A 155 -11.88 -4.53 -1.91
CA ALA A 155 -12.68 -3.32 -2.04
C ALA A 155 -12.23 -2.44 -3.21
N LEU A 156 -10.91 -2.30 -3.45
CA LEU A 156 -10.36 -1.63 -4.64
C LEU A 156 -10.70 -2.37 -5.93
N ALA A 157 -10.63 -3.70 -5.93
CA ALA A 157 -10.94 -4.52 -7.09
C ALA A 157 -12.38 -4.33 -7.57
N VAL A 158 -13.35 -4.27 -6.64
CA VAL A 158 -14.77 -4.07 -6.98
C VAL A 158 -15.15 -2.60 -7.23
N SER A 159 -14.24 -1.66 -7.04
CA SER A 159 -14.43 -0.22 -7.35
C SER A 159 -14.01 0.10 -8.79
N ASP A 160 -14.32 1.30 -9.23
CA ASP A 160 -13.82 1.86 -10.50
C ASP A 160 -12.50 2.64 -10.35
N ILE A 161 -11.91 2.67 -9.15
CA ILE A 161 -10.64 3.36 -8.88
C ILE A 161 -9.50 2.69 -9.67
N PRO A 162 -8.63 3.46 -10.35
CA PRO A 162 -7.45 2.93 -11.05
C PRO A 162 -6.49 2.25 -10.06
N PHE A 163 -6.30 0.95 -10.25
CA PHE A 163 -5.48 0.13 -9.36
C PHE A 163 -4.88 -1.07 -10.11
N GLY A 164 -3.57 -1.22 -10.08
CA GLY A 164 -2.81 -2.28 -10.76
C GLY A 164 -2.76 -3.63 -10.04
N GLY A 165 -3.60 -3.82 -9.00
CA GLY A 165 -3.76 -5.10 -8.31
C GLY A 165 -4.67 -6.08 -9.06
N PRO A 166 -5.16 -7.14 -8.39
CA PRO A 166 -5.26 -7.24 -6.93
C PRO A 166 -3.98 -7.70 -6.23
N ILE A 167 -3.94 -7.45 -4.93
CA ILE A 167 -2.96 -8.02 -4.01
C ILE A 167 -3.65 -8.85 -2.93
N SER A 168 -2.86 -9.59 -2.19
CA SER A 168 -3.25 -10.06 -0.87
C SER A 168 -2.06 -10.01 0.08
N GLU A 169 -2.39 -10.07 1.33
CA GLU A 169 -1.47 -10.15 2.44
C GLU A 169 -1.76 -11.44 3.22
N VAL A 170 -0.73 -12.16 3.62
CA VAL A 170 -0.84 -13.35 4.48
C VAL A 170 0.27 -13.32 5.53
N ARG A 171 -0.07 -13.83 6.71
CA ARG A 171 0.91 -14.12 7.75
C ARG A 171 1.41 -15.54 7.59
N VAL A 172 2.71 -15.74 7.69
CA VAL A 172 3.35 -17.07 7.67
C VAL A 172 4.10 -17.28 8.97
N ALA A 173 3.71 -18.28 9.70
CA ALA A 173 4.46 -18.77 10.86
C ALA A 173 5.23 -20.04 10.52
N ARG A 174 6.41 -20.24 11.13
CA ARG A 174 7.07 -21.54 11.13
C ARG A 174 6.97 -22.16 12.51
N ILE A 175 6.37 -23.36 12.58
CA ILE A 175 6.13 -24.10 13.82
C ILE A 175 6.65 -25.52 13.60
N ASP A 176 7.57 -25.99 14.43
CA ASP A 176 8.20 -27.30 14.30
C ASP A 176 8.76 -27.57 12.89
N GLY A 177 9.31 -26.54 12.24
CA GLY A 177 9.87 -26.60 10.89
C GLY A 177 8.84 -26.61 9.75
N GLN A 178 7.54 -26.47 10.05
CA GLN A 178 6.46 -26.42 9.04
C GLN A 178 5.89 -25.01 8.91
N PHE A 179 5.53 -24.61 7.69
CA PHE A 179 4.92 -23.31 7.42
C PHE A 179 3.39 -23.39 7.58
N VAL A 180 2.85 -22.46 8.36
CA VAL A 180 1.40 -22.30 8.60
C VAL A 180 1.00 -20.93 8.05
N ILE A 181 0.02 -20.91 7.14
CA ILE A 181 -0.53 -19.68 6.56
C ILE A 181 -1.68 -19.19 7.44
N ASN A 182 -1.66 -17.91 7.78
CA ASN A 182 -2.61 -17.25 8.67
C ASN A 182 -2.80 -18.06 9.97
N PRO A 183 -1.73 -18.20 10.78
CA PRO A 183 -1.79 -18.94 12.04
C PRO A 183 -2.82 -18.30 12.98
N THR A 184 -3.33 -19.10 13.92
CA THR A 184 -4.10 -18.56 15.04
C THR A 184 -3.17 -17.89 16.06
N PHE A 185 -3.72 -17.07 16.97
CA PHE A 185 -2.93 -16.48 18.04
C PHE A 185 -2.17 -17.54 18.88
N GLU A 186 -2.82 -18.66 19.21
CA GLU A 186 -2.18 -19.75 19.96
C GLU A 186 -1.04 -20.43 19.17
N GLN A 187 -1.20 -20.56 17.85
CA GLN A 187 -0.16 -21.14 17.00
C GLN A 187 1.05 -20.21 16.90
N LEU A 188 0.81 -18.91 16.80
CA LEU A 188 1.89 -17.92 16.67
C LEU A 188 2.82 -17.88 17.90
N GLU A 189 2.29 -18.12 19.12
CA GLU A 189 3.10 -18.19 20.34
C GLU A 189 4.19 -19.28 20.30
N LYS A 190 4.04 -20.30 19.45
CA LYS A 190 4.96 -21.43 19.30
C LYS A 190 5.91 -21.27 18.10
N ALA A 191 5.74 -20.19 17.34
CA ALA A 191 6.48 -19.98 16.11
C ALA A 191 7.90 -19.44 16.37
N ASP A 192 8.87 -19.91 15.59
CA ASP A 192 10.21 -19.36 15.53
C ASP A 192 10.40 -18.37 14.37
N MET A 193 9.39 -18.22 13.53
CA MET A 193 9.30 -17.23 12.45
C MET A 193 7.86 -16.72 12.38
N ASP A 194 7.72 -15.40 12.31
CA ASP A 194 6.49 -14.67 12.03
C ASP A 194 6.75 -13.67 10.89
N LEU A 195 6.18 -13.94 9.73
CA LEU A 195 6.33 -13.10 8.54
C LEU A 195 4.97 -12.63 8.04
N MET A 196 4.87 -11.34 7.76
CA MET A 196 3.81 -10.77 6.95
C MET A 196 4.34 -10.58 5.52
N VAL A 197 3.65 -11.17 4.56
CA VAL A 197 4.02 -11.10 3.13
C VAL A 197 2.85 -10.57 2.34
N ALA A 198 3.09 -9.53 1.55
CA ALA A 198 2.13 -9.03 0.59
C ALA A 198 2.65 -9.19 -0.84
N ALA A 199 1.79 -9.64 -1.75
CA ALA A 199 2.14 -9.88 -3.13
C ALA A 199 0.94 -9.66 -4.07
N THR A 200 1.24 -9.35 -5.32
CA THR A 200 0.31 -9.52 -6.45
C THR A 200 0.32 -10.99 -6.90
N TYR A 201 -0.41 -11.29 -7.96
CA TYR A 201 -0.33 -12.63 -8.56
C TYR A 201 1.09 -12.99 -9.01
N ASP A 202 1.87 -12.04 -9.53
CA ASP A 202 3.18 -12.27 -10.12
C ASP A 202 4.36 -11.85 -9.25
N ASN A 203 4.20 -10.83 -8.38
CA ASN A 203 5.31 -10.17 -7.71
C ASN A 203 5.09 -10.04 -6.21
N ILE A 204 6.15 -10.33 -5.41
CA ILE A 204 6.19 -10.02 -3.99
C ILE A 204 6.43 -8.52 -3.82
N MET A 205 5.56 -7.84 -3.08
CA MET A 205 5.57 -6.39 -2.89
C MET A 205 6.15 -5.98 -1.54
N MET A 206 5.88 -6.77 -0.50
CA MET A 206 6.27 -6.44 0.85
C MET A 206 6.56 -7.71 1.66
N VAL A 207 7.60 -7.67 2.46
CA VAL A 207 7.94 -8.68 3.47
C VAL A 207 8.35 -7.95 4.73
N GLU A 208 7.76 -8.31 5.84
CA GLU A 208 8.11 -7.82 7.17
C GLU A 208 7.86 -8.90 8.21
N GLY A 209 8.66 -8.93 9.27
CA GLY A 209 8.46 -9.89 10.34
C GLY A 209 9.66 -10.03 11.25
N GLU A 210 9.55 -10.96 12.17
CA GLU A 210 10.60 -11.32 13.12
C GLU A 210 10.85 -12.82 13.13
N MET A 211 12.07 -13.21 13.51
CA MET A 211 12.44 -14.61 13.55
C MET A 211 13.60 -14.87 14.51
N GLN A 212 13.66 -16.10 15.01
CA GLN A 212 14.69 -16.57 15.94
C GLN A 212 15.80 -17.28 15.16
N GLU A 213 16.78 -16.52 14.64
CA GLU A 213 17.96 -17.03 13.94
C GLU A 213 17.67 -18.08 12.84
N VAL A 214 16.59 -17.83 12.07
CA VAL A 214 16.18 -18.71 10.97
C VAL A 214 17.11 -18.53 9.77
N SER A 215 17.36 -19.61 9.02
CA SER A 215 18.22 -19.56 7.84
C SER A 215 17.56 -18.76 6.69
N GLU A 216 18.40 -18.15 5.83
CA GLU A 216 17.94 -17.45 4.62
C GLU A 216 17.17 -18.39 3.66
N GLN A 217 17.54 -19.68 3.66
CA GLN A 217 16.86 -20.69 2.85
C GLN A 217 15.42 -20.94 3.34
N ASP A 218 15.23 -21.02 4.66
CA ASP A 218 13.89 -21.16 5.24
C ASP A 218 13.06 -19.91 5.04
N LEU A 219 13.66 -18.72 5.15
CA LEU A 219 13.01 -17.46 4.84
C LEU A 219 12.50 -17.44 3.39
N LEU A 220 13.34 -17.81 2.43
CA LEU A 220 12.94 -17.89 1.02
C LEU A 220 11.84 -18.94 0.79
N ALA A 221 11.88 -20.06 1.51
CA ALA A 221 10.83 -21.08 1.43
C ALA A 221 9.49 -20.57 2.00
N ALA A 222 9.51 -19.85 3.11
CA ALA A 222 8.34 -19.21 3.71
C ALA A 222 7.70 -18.17 2.76
N MET A 223 8.52 -17.33 2.13
CA MET A 223 8.06 -16.34 1.14
C MET A 223 7.39 -17.01 -0.07
N LYS A 224 7.95 -18.13 -0.55
CA LYS A 224 7.34 -18.92 -1.63
C LYS A 224 6.00 -19.51 -1.21
N ALA A 225 5.92 -20.08 -0.01
CA ALA A 225 4.67 -20.63 0.53
C ALA A 225 3.59 -19.54 0.66
N ALA A 226 3.97 -18.35 1.15
CA ALA A 226 3.10 -17.19 1.21
C ALA A 226 2.59 -16.79 -0.18
N HIS A 227 3.47 -16.70 -1.16
CA HIS A 227 3.10 -16.28 -2.52
C HIS A 227 2.12 -17.24 -3.18
N GLU A 228 2.30 -18.54 -3.02
CA GLU A 228 1.34 -19.54 -3.55
C GLU A 228 -0.05 -19.39 -2.91
N ALA A 229 -0.14 -19.12 -1.60
CA ALA A 229 -1.42 -18.82 -0.95
C ALA A 229 -2.03 -17.51 -1.47
N ILE A 230 -1.22 -16.45 -1.64
CA ILE A 230 -1.66 -15.15 -2.15
C ILE A 230 -2.20 -15.26 -3.57
N LYS A 231 -1.63 -16.09 -4.45
CA LYS A 231 -2.13 -16.31 -5.81
C LYS A 231 -3.58 -16.78 -5.82
N VAL A 232 -3.96 -17.64 -4.89
CA VAL A 232 -5.35 -18.11 -4.75
C VAL A 232 -6.27 -16.94 -4.38
N HIS A 233 -5.83 -16.09 -3.45
CA HIS A 233 -6.56 -14.89 -3.03
C HIS A 233 -6.72 -13.88 -4.20
N CYS A 234 -5.65 -13.63 -4.95
CA CYS A 234 -5.69 -12.74 -6.11
C CYS A 234 -6.65 -13.25 -7.19
N LYS A 235 -6.61 -14.55 -7.48
CA LYS A 235 -7.54 -15.18 -8.45
C LYS A 235 -8.98 -15.00 -8.04
N ALA A 236 -9.32 -15.23 -6.78
CA ALA A 236 -10.68 -15.04 -6.27
C ALA A 236 -11.16 -13.59 -6.36
N GLN A 237 -10.25 -12.61 -6.15
CA GLN A 237 -10.56 -11.19 -6.33
C GLN A 237 -10.78 -10.84 -7.80
N MET A 238 -9.98 -11.37 -8.74
CA MET A 238 -10.20 -11.17 -10.17
C MET A 238 -11.55 -11.73 -10.63
N GLU A 239 -11.92 -12.93 -10.18
CA GLU A 239 -13.22 -13.50 -10.46
C GLU A 239 -14.36 -12.66 -9.85
N LEU A 240 -14.18 -12.14 -8.63
CA LEU A 240 -15.15 -11.23 -7.99
C LEU A 240 -15.31 -9.92 -8.79
N MET A 241 -14.21 -9.35 -9.28
CA MET A 241 -14.19 -8.14 -10.11
C MET A 241 -14.97 -8.35 -11.42
N GLU A 242 -14.80 -9.52 -12.06
CA GLU A 242 -15.55 -9.89 -13.27
C GLU A 242 -17.05 -10.04 -13.00
N GLU A 243 -17.43 -10.72 -11.90
CA GLU A 243 -18.82 -10.94 -11.50
C GLU A 243 -19.55 -9.62 -11.17
N VAL A 244 -18.83 -8.65 -10.59
CA VAL A 244 -19.34 -7.31 -10.29
C VAL A 244 -19.40 -6.43 -11.54
N GLY A 245 -18.57 -6.71 -12.56
CA GLY A 245 -18.45 -5.89 -13.76
C GLY A 245 -17.56 -4.66 -13.59
N SER A 246 -16.64 -4.66 -12.61
CA SER A 246 -15.73 -3.55 -12.29
C SER A 246 -14.35 -3.65 -12.96
N THR A 247 -14.26 -4.38 -14.07
CA THR A 247 -13.02 -4.55 -14.84
C THR A 247 -12.55 -3.26 -15.52
N VAL A 248 -13.51 -2.37 -15.84
CA VAL A 248 -13.20 -1.05 -16.43
C VAL A 248 -13.04 -0.05 -15.30
N LYS A 249 -11.87 0.55 -15.22
CA LYS A 249 -11.57 1.60 -14.24
C LYS A 249 -11.86 2.98 -14.82
N ARG A 250 -12.11 3.97 -13.94
CA ARG A 250 -12.43 5.36 -14.35
C ARG A 250 -11.28 5.96 -15.15
N GLU A 251 -11.62 6.75 -16.14
CA GLU A 251 -10.66 7.59 -16.86
C GLU A 251 -10.33 8.84 -16.02
N TYR A 252 -9.10 9.29 -16.12
CA TYR A 252 -8.63 10.48 -15.41
C TYR A 252 -7.52 11.18 -16.22
N CYS A 253 -7.34 12.48 -15.97
CA CYS A 253 -6.25 13.27 -16.54
C CYS A 253 -5.72 14.21 -15.45
N HIS A 254 -4.73 13.74 -14.68
CA HIS A 254 -4.16 14.48 -13.54
C HIS A 254 -2.80 15.09 -13.87
N GLU A 255 -2.26 14.82 -15.05
CA GLU A 255 -0.99 15.39 -15.52
C GLU A 255 -1.13 15.94 -16.93
N GLU A 256 -0.58 17.11 -17.12
CA GLU A 256 -0.25 17.61 -18.45
C GLU A 256 1.15 17.10 -18.83
N ASN A 257 1.31 16.65 -20.07
CA ASN A 257 2.55 16.14 -20.60
C ASN A 257 2.87 16.80 -21.94
N ASP A 258 4.13 17.18 -22.11
CA ASP A 258 4.70 17.68 -23.36
C ASP A 258 5.88 16.77 -23.73
N GLU A 259 5.63 15.82 -24.65
CA GLU A 259 6.62 14.83 -25.04
C GLU A 259 7.79 15.44 -25.84
N ASP A 260 7.57 16.52 -26.57
CA ASP A 260 8.64 17.22 -27.28
C ASP A 260 9.58 17.92 -26.30
N LEU A 261 9.02 18.58 -25.29
CA LEU A 261 9.77 19.19 -24.19
C LEU A 261 10.53 18.12 -23.39
N ARG A 262 9.88 17.00 -23.07
CA ARG A 262 10.53 15.88 -22.36
C ARG A 262 11.76 15.37 -23.10
N LYS A 263 11.63 15.20 -24.41
CA LYS A 263 12.74 14.77 -25.28
C LYS A 263 13.85 15.80 -25.32
N ALA A 264 13.52 17.07 -25.45
CA ALA A 264 14.50 18.17 -25.47
C ALA A 264 15.29 18.25 -24.15
N VAL A 265 14.62 18.14 -22.99
CA VAL A 265 15.29 18.10 -21.68
C VAL A 265 16.23 16.91 -21.59
N ARG A 266 15.77 15.73 -22.04
CA ARG A 266 16.59 14.51 -22.00
C ARG A 266 17.85 14.65 -22.86
N GLU A 267 17.71 15.06 -24.09
CA GLU A 267 18.81 15.20 -25.03
C GLU A 267 19.85 16.26 -24.59
N ALA A 268 19.41 17.34 -23.95
CA ALA A 268 20.29 18.39 -23.47
C ALA A 268 20.99 18.09 -22.14
N CYS A 269 20.34 17.33 -21.25
CA CYS A 269 20.77 17.22 -19.84
C CYS A 269 21.34 15.85 -19.47
N TYR A 270 20.96 14.75 -20.16
CA TYR A 270 21.28 13.39 -19.72
C TYR A 270 22.78 13.12 -19.60
N ASP A 271 23.56 13.43 -20.63
CA ASP A 271 25.00 13.15 -20.64
C ASP A 271 25.74 13.97 -19.57
N LYS A 272 25.33 15.22 -19.35
CA LYS A 272 25.87 16.08 -18.29
C LYS A 272 25.56 15.53 -16.91
N ALA A 273 24.33 15.09 -16.68
CA ALA A 273 23.90 14.50 -15.43
C ALA A 273 24.65 13.17 -15.17
N TYR A 274 24.81 12.33 -16.18
CA TYR A 274 25.58 11.10 -16.09
C TYR A 274 27.06 11.36 -15.73
N ALA A 275 27.70 12.36 -16.31
CA ALA A 275 29.07 12.74 -16.00
C ALA A 275 29.25 13.18 -14.53
N ILE A 276 28.28 13.94 -13.99
CA ILE A 276 28.28 14.29 -12.56
C ILE A 276 28.13 13.05 -11.69
N ALA A 277 27.19 12.14 -12.02
CA ALA A 277 26.99 10.91 -11.30
C ALA A 277 28.26 10.03 -11.29
N ALA A 278 28.97 9.94 -12.42
CA ALA A 278 30.20 9.16 -12.59
C ALA A 278 31.42 9.78 -11.88
N SER A 279 31.39 11.09 -11.57
CA SER A 279 32.51 11.78 -10.91
C SER A 279 32.85 11.21 -9.53
N GLY A 280 31.91 10.55 -8.86
CA GLY A 280 32.10 9.97 -7.53
C GLY A 280 32.35 11.01 -6.43
N ASN A 281 31.95 12.26 -6.63
CA ASN A 281 32.11 13.32 -5.64
C ASN A 281 31.36 12.98 -4.34
N ARG A 282 32.10 12.88 -3.21
CA ARG A 282 31.56 12.56 -1.89
C ARG A 282 30.76 13.71 -1.27
N ASN A 283 31.05 14.96 -1.67
CA ASN A 283 30.33 16.12 -1.15
C ASN A 283 28.93 16.20 -1.74
N LYS A 284 27.93 16.00 -0.90
CA LYS A 284 26.52 16.00 -1.31
C LYS A 284 26.08 17.37 -1.84
N HIS A 285 26.53 18.45 -1.22
CA HIS A 285 26.13 19.81 -1.61
C HIS A 285 26.72 20.20 -2.96
N GLU A 286 28.03 20.03 -3.15
CA GLU A 286 28.69 20.30 -4.43
C GLU A 286 28.08 19.51 -5.59
N ARG A 287 27.71 18.26 -5.33
CA ARG A 287 27.05 17.41 -6.32
C ARG A 287 25.65 17.91 -6.65
N GLN A 288 24.87 18.33 -5.63
CA GLN A 288 23.55 18.90 -5.84
C GLN A 288 23.63 20.21 -6.62
N ASP A 289 24.54 21.12 -6.24
CA ASP A 289 24.76 22.40 -6.94
C ASP A 289 25.12 22.16 -8.41
N ALA A 290 25.90 21.11 -8.70
CA ALA A 290 26.26 20.76 -10.07
C ALA A 290 25.05 20.22 -10.88
N PHE A 291 24.15 19.44 -10.27
CA PHE A 291 22.90 19.01 -10.92
C PHE A 291 21.97 20.21 -11.16
N ASP A 292 21.79 21.06 -10.16
CA ASP A 292 20.93 22.24 -10.27
C ASP A 292 21.43 23.20 -11.36
N ALA A 293 22.74 23.34 -11.51
CA ALA A 293 23.34 24.15 -12.56
C ALA A 293 23.00 23.68 -13.98
N ILE A 294 22.87 22.37 -14.23
CA ILE A 294 22.44 21.82 -15.53
C ILE A 294 21.00 22.24 -15.84
N ARG A 295 20.10 22.08 -14.84
CA ARG A 295 18.70 22.47 -14.97
C ARG A 295 18.57 23.97 -15.27
N ASP A 296 19.27 24.78 -14.50
CA ASP A 296 19.22 26.22 -14.62
C ASP A 296 19.82 26.69 -15.96
N GLU A 297 20.91 26.07 -16.44
CA GLU A 297 21.46 26.29 -17.78
C GLU A 297 20.41 25.98 -18.87
N PHE A 298 19.68 24.87 -18.73
CA PHE A 298 18.61 24.53 -19.69
C PHE A 298 17.50 25.59 -19.69
N LYS A 299 17.09 26.07 -18.50
CA LYS A 299 16.05 27.08 -18.35
C LYS A 299 16.42 28.43 -18.98
N THR A 300 17.70 28.77 -19.14
CA THR A 300 18.11 30.03 -19.79
C THR A 300 17.73 30.14 -21.26
N GLN A 301 17.31 29.03 -21.88
CA GLN A 301 16.87 29.01 -23.29
C GLN A 301 15.41 29.50 -23.44
N TYR A 302 14.69 29.71 -22.35
CA TYR A 302 13.28 30.10 -22.31
C TYR A 302 13.13 31.52 -21.76
N THR A 303 12.12 32.24 -22.22
CA THR A 303 11.72 33.53 -21.68
C THR A 303 11.03 33.39 -20.32
N GLU A 304 10.91 34.48 -19.56
CA GLU A 304 10.20 34.47 -18.27
C GLU A 304 8.73 34.01 -18.43
N GLU A 305 8.05 34.45 -19.48
CA GLU A 305 6.66 34.06 -19.79
C GLU A 305 6.54 32.56 -20.09
N GLU A 306 7.47 32.00 -20.86
CA GLU A 306 7.51 30.55 -21.15
C GLU A 306 7.86 29.71 -19.91
N LEU A 307 8.66 30.26 -19.00
CA LEU A 307 8.99 29.59 -17.73
C LEU A 307 7.82 29.59 -16.74
N GLU A 308 6.97 30.61 -16.77
CA GLU A 308 5.72 30.58 -16.00
C GLU A 308 4.78 29.43 -16.44
N GLU A 309 4.75 29.12 -17.75
CA GLU A 309 3.92 28.06 -18.31
C GLU A 309 4.60 26.68 -18.21
N LYS A 310 5.87 26.56 -18.59
CA LYS A 310 6.58 25.28 -18.79
C LYS A 310 7.57 24.94 -17.68
N GLY A 311 7.87 25.87 -16.79
CA GLY A 311 8.92 25.70 -15.78
C GLY A 311 8.71 24.48 -14.87
N ALA A 312 7.50 24.22 -14.42
CA ALA A 312 7.17 23.05 -13.62
C ALA A 312 7.36 21.72 -14.38
N LEU A 313 7.02 21.71 -15.69
CA LEU A 313 7.25 20.55 -16.56
C LEU A 313 8.74 20.30 -16.78
N ILE A 314 9.53 21.37 -16.99
CA ILE A 314 10.98 21.26 -17.12
C ILE A 314 11.60 20.67 -15.86
N ASP A 315 11.19 21.13 -14.67
CA ASP A 315 11.70 20.62 -13.39
C ASP A 315 11.37 19.13 -13.21
N ARG A 316 10.15 18.73 -13.54
CA ARG A 316 9.72 17.32 -13.48
C ARG A 316 10.51 16.44 -14.44
N TYR A 317 10.62 16.83 -15.71
CA TYR A 317 11.35 16.05 -16.71
C TYR A 317 12.86 16.01 -16.42
N TYR A 318 13.42 17.10 -15.90
CA TYR A 318 14.81 17.11 -15.48
C TYR A 318 15.04 16.16 -14.29
N HIS A 319 14.16 16.15 -13.32
CA HIS A 319 14.24 15.21 -12.19
C HIS A 319 14.23 13.74 -12.66
N ASP A 320 13.40 13.40 -13.63
CA ASP A 320 13.37 12.06 -14.23
C ASP A 320 14.69 11.72 -14.92
N VAL A 321 15.25 12.67 -15.67
CA VAL A 321 16.56 12.53 -16.35
C VAL A 321 17.69 12.35 -15.34
N GLU A 322 17.74 13.16 -14.30
CA GLU A 322 18.72 13.05 -13.21
C GLU A 322 18.64 11.68 -12.53
N LYS A 323 17.43 11.26 -12.15
CA LYS A 323 17.18 9.95 -11.53
C LYS A 323 17.60 8.79 -12.41
N GLU A 324 17.30 8.85 -13.70
CA GLU A 324 17.71 7.84 -14.67
C GLU A 324 19.23 7.80 -14.83
N ALA A 325 19.88 8.94 -15.02
CA ALA A 325 21.33 9.05 -15.18
C ALA A 325 22.07 8.50 -13.95
N MET A 326 21.63 8.87 -12.74
CA MET A 326 22.18 8.32 -11.50
C MET A 326 22.04 6.79 -11.40
N ARG A 327 20.86 6.26 -11.72
CA ARG A 327 20.61 4.80 -11.67
C ARG A 327 21.44 4.04 -12.70
N ARG A 328 21.50 4.55 -13.94
CA ARG A 328 22.29 3.93 -15.00
C ARG A 328 23.77 3.94 -14.68
N CYS A 329 24.30 5.05 -14.16
CA CYS A 329 25.70 5.11 -13.72
C CYS A 329 26.04 4.04 -12.67
N ILE A 330 25.16 3.83 -11.66
CA ILE A 330 25.38 2.79 -10.65
C ILE A 330 25.35 1.39 -11.27
N LEU A 331 24.42 1.12 -12.19
CA LEU A 331 24.27 -0.18 -12.84
C LEU A 331 25.42 -0.49 -13.80
N ASP A 332 25.82 0.51 -14.59
CA ASP A 332 26.81 0.33 -15.66
C ASP A 332 28.25 0.34 -15.11
N GLU A 333 28.56 1.15 -14.09
CA GLU A 333 29.91 1.28 -13.55
C GLU A 333 30.10 0.53 -12.21
N GLY A 334 29.05 0.04 -11.57
CA GLY A 334 29.14 -0.61 -10.27
C GLY A 334 29.59 0.29 -9.12
N LYS A 335 29.47 1.62 -9.30
CA LYS A 335 29.86 2.64 -8.33
C LYS A 335 28.65 3.46 -7.89
N ARG A 336 28.58 3.75 -6.61
CA ARG A 336 27.60 4.69 -6.06
C ARG A 336 28.07 6.15 -6.29
N LEU A 337 27.14 7.10 -6.17
CA LEU A 337 27.41 8.52 -6.40
C LEU A 337 28.54 9.11 -5.53
N ASP A 338 28.82 8.51 -4.39
CA ASP A 338 29.93 8.89 -3.50
C ASP A 338 31.24 8.12 -3.75
N GLY A 339 31.30 7.40 -4.87
CA GLY A 339 32.48 6.65 -5.31
C GLY A 339 32.65 5.26 -4.66
N ARG A 340 31.77 4.87 -3.72
CA ARG A 340 31.82 3.52 -3.12
C ARG A 340 31.34 2.45 -4.12
N LYS A 341 31.83 1.23 -3.92
CA LYS A 341 31.28 0.05 -4.59
C LYS A 341 29.87 -0.27 -4.06
N THR A 342 29.09 -1.04 -4.80
CA THR A 342 27.72 -1.40 -4.42
C THR A 342 27.65 -2.19 -3.11
N THR A 343 28.67 -2.97 -2.78
CA THR A 343 28.78 -3.77 -1.55
C THR A 343 29.54 -3.06 -0.42
N GLU A 344 30.10 -1.88 -0.65
CA GLU A 344 30.88 -1.14 0.34
C GLU A 344 29.95 -0.39 1.31
N ILE A 345 30.10 -0.69 2.61
CA ILE A 345 29.37 -0.04 3.69
C ILE A 345 30.12 1.22 4.11
N ARG A 346 29.41 2.31 4.44
CA ARG A 346 30.00 3.51 5.03
C ARG A 346 30.63 3.18 6.37
N PRO A 347 31.72 3.85 6.76
CA PRO A 347 32.30 3.67 8.09
C PRO A 347 31.24 3.88 9.18
N ILE A 348 31.12 2.92 10.06
CA ILE A 348 30.25 3.01 11.23
C ILE A 348 31.11 3.57 12.37
N TRP A 349 30.64 4.65 12.98
CA TRP A 349 31.25 5.24 14.14
C TRP A 349 30.27 5.19 15.31
N CYS A 350 30.76 4.78 16.49
CA CYS A 350 29.97 4.68 17.70
C CYS A 350 30.75 5.29 18.86
N GLU A 351 30.07 6.02 19.73
CA GLU A 351 30.62 6.58 20.95
C GLU A 351 29.66 6.31 22.11
N VAL A 352 30.19 5.80 23.21
CA VAL A 352 29.42 5.61 24.44
C VAL A 352 29.61 6.83 25.35
N GLY A 353 28.61 7.17 26.13
CA GLY A 353 28.67 8.31 27.03
C GLY A 353 28.60 9.68 26.33
N TYR A 354 28.22 9.72 25.08
CA TYR A 354 28.09 10.95 24.30
C TYR A 354 27.00 11.90 24.85
N ARG A 355 25.98 11.33 25.50
CA ARG A 355 24.86 12.07 26.09
C ARG A 355 25.17 12.41 27.56
N SER A 356 24.88 13.64 27.98
CA SER A 356 25.05 14.04 29.39
C SER A 356 24.07 13.31 30.30
N GLU A 357 24.44 13.13 31.60
CA GLU A 357 23.57 12.51 32.61
C GLU A 357 22.24 13.25 32.82
N GLU A 358 22.22 14.55 32.60
CA GLU A 358 20.99 15.37 32.67
C GLU A 358 19.90 14.95 31.70
N HIS A 359 20.27 14.43 30.50
CA HIS A 359 19.34 13.98 29.50
C HIS A 359 18.87 12.54 29.73
N THR A 360 19.56 11.74 30.51
CA THR A 360 19.13 10.38 30.84
C THR A 360 18.02 10.33 31.86
N SER A 361 17.90 11.35 32.74
CA SER A 361 16.83 11.45 33.73
C SER A 361 15.47 11.82 33.15
N GLU A 362 15.41 12.41 31.96
CA GLU A 362 14.16 12.76 31.28
C GLU A 362 13.51 11.56 30.54
N LEU A 363 14.21 10.42 30.47
CA LEU A 363 13.75 9.22 29.77
C LEU A 363 13.32 8.08 30.73
N GLN A 364 13.33 8.32 32.03
CA GLN A 364 12.74 7.47 33.05
C GLN A 364 11.35 8.00 33.42
#